data_0432621faffae29601ab79d5558f2cad
#
_entry.id   0432621faffae29601ab79d5558f2cad
#
_cell.length_a   1.000
_cell.length_b   1.000
_cell.length_c   1.000
_cell.angle_alpha   90.00
_cell.angle_beta   90.00
_cell.angle_gamma   90.00
#
_symmetry.space_group_name_H-M   'P 1'
#
loop_
_entity.id
_entity.type
_entity.pdbx_description
1 polymer ?
#
loop_
_entity_poly.entity_id
_entity_poly.type
_entity_poly.pdbx_seq_one_letter_code
_entity_poly.pdbx_strand_id
1 'polypeptide(L)'
;MKKVLCTVLGLLLIASGVYSAEKRVIRLGMLSKLNTTEEVFSGIWQKTYAPPNGELVIDVKFYDSLTAMQMALNAGQIHQLVMPEAPANYILNVNKQTEAALVLPADGMGLAFGFRGDDSQLRDDFNKALDSMRDDWSLSAIEGVYTAQPGLSEPEAVNFAVFPGAKTIKAAVTGDLPPIDFIAADGTPVGFNTAVLAEIGRRLHVNIELVEVAAGARTAALTSGRADVVFWYEVNANSQVQHDIPEGVIISKPYYEWHKFIHIKKVQPKERSKWDVLTSILNLYHMGE
;
A
#
# COMPACT_ATOMS: atom_id res chain seq x y z
N MET A 1 -25.01 15.62 -2.49
CA MET A 1 -25.02 14.18 -2.22
C MET A 1 -23.96 13.85 -1.16
N LYS A 2 -24.19 14.25 0.12
CA LYS A 2 -23.19 14.14 1.22
C LYS A 2 -23.75 13.50 2.50
N LYS A 3 -24.76 12.63 2.43
CA LYS A 3 -25.46 12.13 3.64
C LYS A 3 -25.64 10.61 3.75
N VAL A 4 -24.95 9.78 2.98
CA VAL A 4 -25.23 8.31 2.98
C VAL A 4 -24.14 7.48 3.70
N LEU A 5 -23.01 8.06 4.12
CA LEU A 5 -21.86 7.28 4.62
C LEU A 5 -21.79 7.11 6.15
N CYS A 6 -22.72 7.68 6.93
CA CYS A 6 -22.65 7.62 8.41
C CYS A 6 -23.37 6.44 9.07
N THR A 7 -23.99 5.52 8.33
CA THR A 7 -24.97 4.59 8.94
C THR A 7 -24.46 3.15 9.17
N VAL A 8 -23.25 2.79 8.74
CA VAL A 8 -22.80 1.38 8.80
C VAL A 8 -21.93 1.06 10.03
N LEU A 9 -21.42 2.04 10.77
CA LEU A 9 -20.56 1.78 11.95
C LEU A 9 -21.33 1.66 13.28
N GLY A 10 -22.64 1.73 13.29
CA GLY A 10 -23.47 1.85 14.51
C GLY A 10 -23.99 0.55 15.11
N LEU A 11 -23.78 -0.62 14.54
CA LEU A 11 -24.59 -1.82 14.84
C LEU A 11 -23.91 -2.91 15.67
N LEU A 12 -22.98 -2.60 16.55
CA LEU A 12 -22.34 -3.63 17.41
C LEU A 12 -22.08 -3.21 18.86
N LEU A 13 -22.99 -2.46 19.50
CA LEU A 13 -22.89 -2.28 20.96
C LEU A 13 -24.27 -1.94 21.56
N ILE A 14 -25.06 -2.95 21.94
CA ILE A 14 -26.06 -2.81 22.98
C ILE A 14 -25.74 -3.84 24.06
N ALA A 15 -25.00 -3.44 25.08
CA ALA A 15 -25.04 -4.06 26.40
C ALA A 15 -24.88 -2.93 27.44
N SER A 16 -25.91 -2.76 28.23
CA SER A 16 -26.16 -1.79 29.27
C SER A 16 -25.05 -1.63 30.31
N GLY A 17 -24.64 -0.42 30.56
CA GLY A 17 -23.85 0.00 31.73
C GLY A 17 -23.51 1.48 31.57
N VAL A 18 -23.82 2.30 32.58
CA VAL A 18 -23.37 3.69 32.67
C VAL A 18 -21.84 3.68 32.75
N TYR A 19 -21.17 3.75 31.58
CA TYR A 19 -19.74 3.95 31.48
C TYR A 19 -19.49 5.41 31.06
N SER A 20 -18.66 6.11 31.82
CA SER A 20 -17.85 7.21 31.29
C SER A 20 -17.24 6.67 30.01
N ALA A 21 -17.64 7.20 28.85
CA ALA A 21 -17.21 6.65 27.56
C ALA A 21 -15.69 6.85 27.44
N GLU A 22 -14.91 5.82 27.81
CA GLU A 22 -13.50 5.77 27.48
C GLU A 22 -13.39 5.87 25.96
N LYS A 23 -12.66 6.91 25.50
CA LYS A 23 -12.43 7.11 24.08
C LYS A 23 -11.75 5.86 23.51
N ARG A 24 -12.42 5.22 22.58
CA ARG A 24 -11.86 4.05 21.90
C ARG A 24 -10.78 4.50 20.92
N VAL A 25 -9.54 4.11 21.13
CA VAL A 25 -8.43 4.41 20.23
C VAL A 25 -8.28 3.29 19.22
N ILE A 26 -8.30 3.63 17.92
CA ILE A 26 -7.93 2.72 16.84
C ILE A 26 -6.58 3.15 16.25
N ARG A 27 -5.58 2.28 16.32
CA ARG A 27 -4.26 2.50 15.75
C ARG A 27 -4.19 1.86 14.37
N LEU A 28 -3.87 2.69 13.35
CA LEU A 28 -3.77 2.30 11.96
C LEU A 28 -2.31 2.34 11.53
N GLY A 29 -1.80 1.25 10.94
CA GLY A 29 -0.48 1.21 10.32
C GLY A 29 -0.54 1.53 8.84
N MET A 30 0.34 2.39 8.38
CA MET A 30 0.52 2.76 6.96
C MET A 30 2.01 2.84 6.64
N LEU A 31 2.36 2.71 5.35
CA LEU A 31 3.72 3.02 4.91
C LEU A 31 4.01 4.51 5.07
N SER A 32 5.26 4.83 5.38
CA SER A 32 5.74 6.19 5.64
C SER A 32 5.37 7.16 4.54
N LYS A 33 4.80 8.30 4.93
CA LYS A 33 4.56 9.46 4.09
C LYS A 33 5.66 10.48 4.31
N LEU A 34 6.23 11.00 3.23
CA LEU A 34 7.48 11.78 3.29
C LEU A 34 7.27 13.30 3.41
N ASN A 35 6.01 13.76 3.35
CA ASN A 35 5.66 15.19 3.44
C ASN A 35 4.55 15.45 4.47
N THR A 36 4.54 14.71 5.56
CA THR A 36 3.59 14.91 6.67
C THR A 36 4.09 14.20 7.92
N THR A 37 3.45 14.46 9.06
CA THR A 37 3.70 13.73 10.31
C THR A 37 2.52 12.82 10.65
N GLU A 38 2.75 11.82 11.50
CA GLU A 38 1.69 10.95 12.03
C GLU A 38 0.55 11.74 12.67
N GLU A 39 0.89 12.80 13.41
CA GLU A 39 -0.09 13.66 14.09
C GLU A 39 -1.00 14.38 13.09
N VAL A 40 -0.40 15.05 12.08
CA VAL A 40 -1.15 15.75 11.03
C VAL A 40 -2.02 14.76 10.26
N PHE A 41 -1.46 13.61 9.89
CA PHE A 41 -2.18 12.61 9.11
C PHE A 41 -3.29 11.95 9.93
N SER A 42 -3.07 11.68 11.22
CA SER A 42 -4.11 11.21 12.16
C SER A 42 -5.26 12.22 12.26
N GLY A 43 -4.96 13.52 12.31
CA GLY A 43 -5.97 14.59 12.31
C GLY A 43 -6.82 14.62 11.05
N ILE A 44 -6.23 14.37 9.87
CA ILE A 44 -6.94 14.25 8.59
C ILE A 44 -7.89 13.03 8.62
N TRP A 45 -7.39 11.87 9.04
CA TRP A 45 -8.18 10.65 9.15
C TRP A 45 -9.30 10.76 10.18
N GLN A 46 -9.01 11.39 11.33
CA GLN A 46 -10.01 11.69 12.37
C GLN A 46 -11.17 12.51 11.80
N LYS A 47 -10.85 13.59 11.07
CA LYS A 47 -11.86 14.50 10.48
C LYS A 47 -12.67 13.84 9.38
N THR A 48 -12.04 12.95 8.60
CA THR A 48 -12.66 12.35 7.42
C THR A 48 -13.51 11.13 7.76
N TYR A 49 -13.06 10.29 8.69
CA TYR A 49 -13.61 8.95 8.90
C TYR A 49 -14.16 8.69 10.30
N ALA A 50 -13.76 9.45 11.32
CA ALA A 50 -14.30 9.23 12.66
C ALA A 50 -15.73 9.80 12.79
N PRO A 51 -16.62 9.11 13.54
CA PRO A 51 -17.93 9.65 13.86
C PRO A 51 -17.82 10.94 14.68
N PRO A 52 -18.74 11.88 14.49
CA PRO A 52 -18.67 13.21 15.11
C PRO A 52 -18.89 13.21 16.64
N ASN A 53 -19.32 12.10 17.23
CA ASN A 53 -19.59 11.97 18.67
C ASN A 53 -18.33 11.95 19.55
N GLY A 54 -17.13 11.90 18.95
CA GLY A 54 -15.85 11.93 19.67
C GLY A 54 -15.51 10.65 20.44
N GLU A 55 -16.28 9.58 20.28
CA GLU A 55 -16.05 8.29 20.95
C GLU A 55 -14.87 7.50 20.34
N LEU A 56 -14.54 7.77 19.07
CA LEU A 56 -13.44 7.12 18.35
C LEU A 56 -12.29 8.08 18.11
N VAL A 57 -11.09 7.68 18.52
CA VAL A 57 -9.83 8.35 18.19
C VAL A 57 -9.08 7.50 17.18
N ILE A 58 -8.70 8.11 16.06
CA ILE A 58 -7.88 7.50 15.03
C ILE A 58 -6.43 7.95 15.23
N ASP A 59 -5.54 7.00 15.45
CA ASP A 59 -4.10 7.21 15.63
C ASP A 59 -3.34 6.47 14.51
N VAL A 60 -2.76 7.22 13.57
CA VAL A 60 -2.00 6.66 12.45
C VAL A 60 -0.54 6.53 12.84
N LYS A 61 0.06 5.38 12.51
CA LYS A 61 1.47 5.06 12.69
C LYS A 61 2.12 4.75 11.34
N PHE A 62 3.28 5.36 11.09
CA PHE A 62 4.05 5.15 9.88
C PHE A 62 5.13 4.09 10.06
N TYR A 63 5.33 3.29 9.03
CA TYR A 63 6.32 2.21 9.00
C TYR A 63 7.14 2.30 7.71
N ASP A 64 8.44 2.10 7.84
CA ASP A 64 9.38 2.15 6.72
C ASP A 64 9.42 0.86 5.89
N SER A 65 8.69 -0.17 6.33
CA SER A 65 8.52 -1.41 5.56
C SER A 65 7.22 -2.13 5.88
N LEU A 66 6.70 -2.87 4.90
CA LEU A 66 5.55 -3.75 5.08
C LEU A 66 5.80 -4.79 6.17
N THR A 67 7.01 -5.34 6.23
CA THR A 67 7.40 -6.33 7.25
C THR A 67 7.28 -5.75 8.66
N ALA A 68 7.83 -4.54 8.90
CA ALA A 68 7.73 -3.87 10.21
C ALA A 68 6.27 -3.61 10.59
N MET A 69 5.45 -3.18 9.62
CA MET A 69 4.03 -2.92 9.82
C MET A 69 3.24 -4.21 10.17
N GLN A 70 3.53 -5.34 9.49
CA GLN A 70 2.94 -6.63 9.81
C GLN A 70 3.38 -7.17 11.19
N MET A 71 4.63 -6.96 11.58
CA MET A 71 5.12 -7.29 12.93
C MET A 71 4.38 -6.49 13.99
N ALA A 72 4.15 -5.19 13.78
CA ALA A 72 3.39 -4.33 14.69
C ALA A 72 1.92 -4.78 14.82
N LEU A 73 1.28 -5.22 13.72
CA LEU A 73 -0.06 -5.81 13.75
C LEU A 73 -0.07 -7.11 14.59
N ASN A 74 0.89 -7.99 14.36
CA ASN A 74 0.99 -9.26 15.09
C ASN A 74 1.24 -9.06 16.59
N ALA A 75 2.02 -8.04 16.95
CA ALA A 75 2.30 -7.65 18.33
C ALA A 75 1.16 -6.86 19.02
N GLY A 76 0.10 -6.48 18.27
CA GLY A 76 -1.00 -5.67 18.80
C GLY A 76 -0.64 -4.20 19.03
N GLN A 77 0.48 -3.73 18.50
CA GLN A 77 0.89 -2.32 18.55
C GLN A 77 -0.02 -1.45 17.69
N ILE A 78 -0.46 -1.98 16.57
CA ILE A 78 -1.52 -1.43 15.72
C ILE A 78 -2.69 -2.41 15.63
N HIS A 79 -3.88 -1.90 15.32
CA HIS A 79 -5.09 -2.70 15.23
C HIS A 79 -5.40 -3.13 13.80
N GLN A 80 -4.97 -2.34 12.81
CA GLN A 80 -5.22 -2.58 11.40
C GLN A 80 -4.08 -2.04 10.55
N LEU A 81 -3.79 -2.71 9.42
CA LEU A 81 -3.04 -2.16 8.31
C LEU A 81 -4.00 -1.46 7.37
N VAL A 82 -3.58 -0.37 6.75
CA VAL A 82 -4.35 0.32 5.69
C VAL A 82 -3.52 0.34 4.42
N MET A 83 -4.05 -0.30 3.38
CA MET A 83 -3.33 -0.49 2.11
C MET A 83 -4.24 -0.19 0.92
N PRO A 84 -3.68 0.23 -0.22
CA PRO A 84 -4.38 0.21 -1.51
C PRO A 84 -4.92 -1.18 -1.85
N GLU A 85 -5.92 -1.25 -2.72
CA GLU A 85 -6.67 -2.48 -3.03
C GLU A 85 -5.78 -3.67 -3.43
N ALA A 86 -4.85 -3.50 -4.39
CA ALA A 86 -4.04 -4.61 -4.88
C ALA A 86 -3.04 -5.14 -3.83
N PRO A 87 -2.24 -4.29 -3.13
CA PRO A 87 -1.42 -4.75 -2.00
C PRO A 87 -2.22 -5.37 -0.86
N ALA A 88 -3.39 -4.83 -0.54
CA ALA A 88 -4.25 -5.41 0.49
C ALA A 88 -4.72 -6.82 0.12
N ASN A 89 -5.21 -7.01 -1.11
CA ASN A 89 -5.64 -8.31 -1.60
C ASN A 89 -4.48 -9.32 -1.65
N TYR A 90 -3.26 -8.86 -1.99
CA TYR A 90 -2.07 -9.69 -1.90
C TYR A 90 -1.87 -10.22 -0.48
N ILE A 91 -1.86 -9.32 0.52
CA ILE A 91 -1.69 -9.70 1.94
C ILE A 91 -2.77 -10.68 2.38
N LEU A 92 -4.04 -10.42 2.06
CA LEU A 92 -5.17 -11.30 2.41
C LEU A 92 -5.08 -12.68 1.76
N ASN A 93 -4.50 -12.77 0.57
CA ASN A 93 -4.32 -14.03 -0.13
C ASN A 93 -3.16 -14.86 0.42
N VAL A 94 -2.03 -14.24 0.76
CA VAL A 94 -0.83 -14.94 1.26
C VAL A 94 -0.86 -15.18 2.78
N ASN A 95 -1.51 -14.31 3.56
CA ASN A 95 -1.54 -14.42 5.02
C ASN A 95 -2.95 -14.76 5.53
N LYS A 96 -3.22 -16.04 5.74
CA LYS A 96 -4.53 -16.54 6.23
C LYS A 96 -4.83 -16.20 7.69
N GLN A 97 -3.91 -15.56 8.40
CA GLN A 97 -4.13 -15.04 9.75
C GLN A 97 -4.70 -13.61 9.74
N THR A 98 -4.95 -13.05 8.56
CA THR A 98 -5.51 -11.73 8.37
C THR A 98 -6.85 -11.77 7.65
N GLU A 99 -7.69 -10.79 7.92
CA GLU A 99 -8.98 -10.61 7.26
C GLU A 99 -9.25 -9.13 7.00
N ALA A 100 -10.08 -8.83 6.00
CA ALA A 100 -10.54 -7.46 5.75
C ALA A 100 -11.49 -7.01 6.86
N ALA A 101 -11.19 -5.86 7.46
CA ALA A 101 -11.98 -5.25 8.51
C ALA A 101 -12.96 -4.19 7.98
N LEU A 102 -12.50 -3.40 6.99
CA LEU A 102 -13.23 -2.29 6.42
C LEU A 102 -12.69 -1.98 5.02
N VAL A 103 -13.55 -1.51 4.14
CA VAL A 103 -13.19 -1.00 2.81
C VAL A 103 -13.68 0.44 2.70
N LEU A 104 -12.78 1.36 2.39
CA LEU A 104 -13.07 2.78 2.22
C LEU A 104 -12.81 3.22 0.78
N PRO A 105 -13.63 4.11 0.20
CA PRO A 105 -13.35 4.69 -1.10
C PRO A 105 -12.08 5.55 -1.05
N ALA A 106 -11.33 5.54 -2.15
CA ALA A 106 -10.05 6.24 -2.31
C ALA A 106 -9.93 6.88 -3.70
N ASP A 107 -10.98 7.57 -4.14
CA ASP A 107 -11.01 8.18 -5.48
C ASP A 107 -9.89 9.22 -5.64
N GLY A 108 -9.24 9.18 -6.79
CA GLY A 108 -8.15 10.09 -7.16
C GLY A 108 -6.80 9.73 -6.54
N MET A 109 -6.69 8.59 -5.88
CA MET A 109 -5.42 8.10 -5.35
C MET A 109 -4.65 7.31 -6.41
N GLY A 110 -3.33 7.49 -6.42
CA GLY A 110 -2.48 6.79 -7.37
C GLY A 110 -1.00 6.82 -6.99
N LEU A 111 -0.18 6.22 -7.85
CA LEU A 111 1.28 6.25 -7.77
C LEU A 111 1.87 6.97 -8.97
N ALA A 112 2.89 7.79 -8.71
CA ALA A 112 3.69 8.45 -9.71
C ALA A 112 5.18 8.17 -9.46
N PHE A 113 5.99 8.11 -10.53
CA PHE A 113 7.44 8.10 -10.41
C PHE A 113 7.93 9.44 -9.84
N GLY A 114 8.96 9.41 -9.01
CA GLY A 114 9.60 10.60 -8.47
C GLY A 114 10.97 10.85 -9.04
N PHE A 115 11.31 12.12 -9.24
CA PHE A 115 12.57 12.59 -9.82
C PHE A 115 13.10 13.75 -8.99
N ARG A 116 14.39 14.07 -9.13
CA ARG A 116 14.96 15.31 -8.60
C ARG A 116 14.29 16.52 -9.24
N GLY A 117 14.14 17.61 -8.51
CA GLY A 117 13.50 18.83 -8.98
C GLY A 117 14.15 19.47 -10.21
N ASP A 118 15.46 19.25 -10.40
CA ASP A 118 16.24 19.73 -11.54
C ASP A 118 16.27 18.79 -12.75
N ASP A 119 15.68 17.58 -12.63
CA ASP A 119 15.65 16.57 -13.71
C ASP A 119 14.31 16.50 -14.43
N SER A 120 13.78 17.67 -14.80
CA SER A 120 12.48 17.78 -15.51
C SER A 120 12.48 17.06 -16.85
N GLN A 121 13.63 16.99 -17.54
CA GLN A 121 13.73 16.30 -18.83
C GLN A 121 13.47 14.80 -18.68
N LEU A 122 14.06 14.14 -17.68
CA LEU A 122 13.83 12.72 -17.41
C LEU A 122 12.37 12.45 -17.05
N ARG A 123 11.76 13.30 -16.18
CA ARG A 123 10.33 13.24 -15.87
C ARG A 123 9.46 13.33 -17.13
N ASP A 124 9.79 14.26 -18.04
CA ASP A 124 9.00 14.48 -19.26
C ASP A 124 9.16 13.32 -20.25
N ASP A 125 10.34 12.70 -20.32
CA ASP A 125 10.57 11.51 -21.14
C ASP A 125 9.80 10.30 -20.59
N PHE A 126 9.74 10.13 -19.27
CA PHE A 126 8.86 9.13 -18.63
C PHE A 126 7.39 9.39 -18.93
N ASN A 127 6.93 10.65 -18.86
CA ASN A 127 5.55 11.01 -19.20
C ASN A 127 5.19 10.67 -20.63
N LYS A 128 6.09 10.93 -21.61
CA LYS A 128 5.87 10.56 -23.01
C LYS A 128 5.78 9.04 -23.18
N ALA A 129 6.66 8.28 -22.49
CA ALA A 129 6.60 6.83 -22.50
C ALA A 129 5.28 6.31 -21.91
N LEU A 130 4.85 6.85 -20.76
CA LEU A 130 3.57 6.49 -20.13
C LEU A 130 2.36 6.84 -21.02
N ASP A 131 2.36 8.00 -21.67
CA ASP A 131 1.29 8.38 -22.60
C ASP A 131 1.23 7.38 -23.77
N SER A 132 2.38 7.04 -24.36
CA SER A 132 2.46 6.03 -25.41
C SER A 132 2.00 4.64 -24.95
N MET A 133 2.28 4.26 -23.67
CA MET A 133 1.81 3.01 -23.09
C MET A 133 0.29 3.00 -22.84
N ARG A 134 -0.31 4.15 -22.60
CA ARG A 134 -1.78 4.28 -22.53
C ARG A 134 -2.43 4.18 -23.89
N ASP A 135 -1.84 4.85 -24.88
CA ASP A 135 -2.37 4.90 -26.24
C ASP A 135 -2.41 3.51 -26.89
N ASP A 136 -1.44 2.66 -26.63
CA ASP A 136 -1.36 1.29 -27.17
C ASP A 136 -1.83 0.21 -26.17
N TRP A 137 -2.42 0.60 -25.03
CA TRP A 137 -2.98 -0.28 -24.01
C TRP A 137 -1.95 -1.17 -23.28
N SER A 138 -0.65 -1.01 -23.50
CA SER A 138 0.37 -1.83 -22.86
C SER A 138 0.43 -1.60 -21.34
N LEU A 139 0.17 -0.37 -20.88
CA LEU A 139 0.11 -0.09 -19.44
C LEU A 139 -1.00 -0.89 -18.75
N SER A 140 -2.22 -0.89 -19.32
CA SER A 140 -3.35 -1.64 -18.79
C SER A 140 -3.16 -3.16 -18.91
N ALA A 141 -2.48 -3.62 -19.96
CA ALA A 141 -2.15 -5.04 -20.11
C ALA A 141 -1.18 -5.49 -19.01
N ILE A 142 -0.12 -4.71 -18.73
CA ILE A 142 0.81 -4.98 -17.64
C ILE A 142 0.08 -4.93 -16.29
N GLU A 143 -0.75 -3.92 -16.04
CA GLU A 143 -1.55 -3.81 -14.82
C GLU A 143 -2.39 -5.07 -14.59
N GLY A 144 -3.12 -5.52 -15.61
CA GLY A 144 -3.96 -6.71 -15.54
C GLY A 144 -3.20 -7.99 -15.16
N VAL A 145 -1.95 -8.13 -15.61
CA VAL A 145 -1.10 -9.30 -15.26
C VAL A 145 -0.82 -9.33 -13.76
N TYR A 146 -0.50 -8.20 -13.14
CA TYR A 146 -0.04 -8.17 -11.76
C TYR A 146 -1.15 -7.95 -10.74
N THR A 147 -2.24 -7.26 -11.11
CA THR A 147 -3.27 -6.84 -10.15
C THR A 147 -4.55 -7.67 -10.19
N ALA A 148 -4.78 -8.48 -11.23
CA ALA A 148 -6.01 -9.27 -11.36
C ALA A 148 -6.15 -10.36 -10.28
N GLN A 149 -5.05 -11.01 -9.90
CA GLN A 149 -5.03 -12.08 -8.90
C GLN A 149 -3.82 -11.98 -7.96
N PRO A 150 -3.72 -10.92 -7.18
CA PRO A 150 -2.54 -10.65 -6.36
C PRO A 150 -2.35 -11.74 -5.30
N GLY A 151 -1.13 -12.31 -5.24
CA GLY A 151 -0.75 -13.30 -4.22
C GLY A 151 -1.26 -14.73 -4.47
N LEU A 152 -1.87 -15.03 -5.61
CA LEU A 152 -2.24 -16.41 -5.98
C LEU A 152 -1.12 -17.14 -6.75
N SER A 153 -0.20 -16.39 -7.34
CA SER A 153 1.04 -16.89 -7.95
C SER A 153 2.17 -15.92 -7.66
N GLU A 154 3.41 -16.40 -7.68
CA GLU A 154 4.56 -15.50 -7.66
C GLU A 154 4.60 -14.70 -8.97
N PRO A 155 4.88 -13.39 -8.92
CA PRO A 155 5.05 -12.58 -10.12
C PRO A 155 6.22 -13.10 -10.95
N GLU A 156 6.04 -13.13 -12.27
CA GLU A 156 7.13 -13.52 -13.19
C GLU A 156 8.28 -12.52 -13.14
N ALA A 157 9.52 -13.03 -13.28
CA ALA A 157 10.70 -12.19 -13.37
C ALA A 157 10.64 -11.28 -14.60
N VAL A 158 10.98 -10.02 -14.43
CA VAL A 158 10.98 -9.03 -15.49
C VAL A 158 12.38 -8.95 -16.13
N ASN A 159 12.45 -9.12 -17.45
CA ASN A 159 13.67 -8.97 -18.20
C ASN A 159 13.85 -7.54 -18.72
N PHE A 160 14.92 -6.88 -18.31
CA PHE A 160 15.28 -5.58 -18.85
C PHE A 160 16.07 -5.73 -20.16
N ALA A 161 15.69 -4.97 -21.17
CA ALA A 161 16.46 -4.89 -22.39
C ALA A 161 17.82 -4.22 -22.11
N VAL A 162 18.88 -4.71 -22.78
CA VAL A 162 20.20 -4.15 -22.69
C VAL A 162 20.55 -3.45 -23.99
N PHE A 163 20.90 -2.17 -23.90
CA PHE A 163 21.27 -1.31 -25.02
C PHE A 163 22.75 -0.91 -24.87
N PRO A 164 23.68 -1.56 -25.60
CA PRO A 164 25.11 -1.26 -25.47
C PRO A 164 25.42 0.21 -25.72
N GLY A 165 26.11 0.86 -24.78
CA GLY A 165 26.46 2.27 -24.87
C GLY A 165 25.36 3.28 -24.56
N ALA A 166 24.14 2.82 -24.29
CA ALA A 166 23.05 3.72 -23.86
C ALA A 166 23.22 4.18 -22.41
N LYS A 167 22.58 5.30 -22.08
CA LYS A 167 22.51 5.81 -20.70
C LYS A 167 21.87 4.75 -19.79
N THR A 168 22.40 4.62 -18.57
CA THR A 168 21.76 3.83 -17.50
C THR A 168 21.00 4.76 -16.57
N ILE A 169 19.76 4.42 -16.26
CA ILE A 169 18.91 5.08 -15.26
C ILE A 169 18.83 4.17 -14.04
N LYS A 170 19.14 4.71 -12.87
CA LYS A 170 19.04 4.02 -11.59
C LYS A 170 17.66 4.26 -10.98
N ALA A 171 16.90 3.18 -10.77
CA ALA A 171 15.57 3.25 -10.21
C ALA A 171 15.52 2.64 -8.80
N ALA A 172 15.07 3.42 -7.83
CA ALA A 172 14.89 2.97 -6.46
C ALA A 172 13.63 2.11 -6.30
N VAL A 173 13.78 0.90 -5.76
CA VAL A 173 12.71 -0.04 -5.44
C VAL A 173 12.64 -0.22 -3.93
N THR A 174 11.44 -0.43 -3.38
CA THR A 174 11.27 -0.64 -1.93
C THR A 174 10.88 -2.07 -1.57
N GLY A 175 10.14 -2.75 -2.43
CA GLY A 175 9.61 -4.08 -2.16
C GLY A 175 8.41 -4.13 -1.20
N ASP A 176 7.87 -2.97 -0.79
CA ASP A 176 6.91 -2.84 0.30
C ASP A 176 5.44 -2.74 -0.16
N LEU A 177 5.18 -2.82 -1.46
CA LEU A 177 3.83 -2.76 -2.03
C LEU A 177 3.54 -3.94 -2.98
N PRO A 178 3.70 -5.21 -2.55
CA PRO A 178 3.38 -6.33 -3.44
C PRO A 178 1.89 -6.30 -3.83
N PRO A 179 1.52 -6.59 -5.08
CA PRO A 179 2.36 -6.99 -6.21
C PRO A 179 2.83 -5.79 -7.05
N ILE A 180 2.68 -4.57 -6.58
CA ILE A 180 3.03 -3.33 -7.30
C ILE A 180 4.55 -3.14 -7.31
N ASP A 181 5.15 -3.01 -6.13
CA ASP A 181 6.59 -2.93 -5.88
C ASP A 181 6.97 -4.09 -4.96
N PHE A 182 7.62 -5.10 -5.51
CA PHE A 182 7.86 -6.36 -4.83
C PHE A 182 9.27 -6.88 -5.06
N ILE A 183 9.87 -7.44 -4.03
CA ILE A 183 11.14 -8.17 -4.09
C ILE A 183 10.84 -9.64 -3.79
N ALA A 184 11.13 -10.50 -4.74
CA ALA A 184 10.93 -11.95 -4.60
C ALA A 184 11.89 -12.55 -3.54
N ALA A 185 11.62 -13.79 -3.12
CA ALA A 185 12.40 -14.45 -2.07
C ALA A 185 13.89 -14.64 -2.41
N ASP A 186 14.25 -14.65 -3.69
CA ASP A 186 15.63 -14.71 -4.18
C ASP A 186 16.32 -13.34 -4.27
N GLY A 187 15.61 -12.26 -3.86
CA GLY A 187 16.10 -10.89 -3.91
C GLY A 187 15.87 -10.19 -5.26
N THR A 188 15.19 -10.83 -6.21
CA THR A 188 14.91 -10.23 -7.53
C THR A 188 13.72 -9.26 -7.42
N PRO A 189 13.88 -7.96 -7.80
CA PRO A 189 12.76 -7.04 -7.93
C PRO A 189 11.82 -7.48 -9.06
N VAL A 190 10.54 -7.59 -8.75
CA VAL A 190 9.47 -8.01 -9.65
C VAL A 190 8.22 -7.16 -9.43
N GLY A 191 7.16 -7.43 -10.14
CA GLY A 191 5.87 -6.78 -9.95
C GLY A 191 5.57 -5.71 -10.99
N PHE A 192 4.44 -5.07 -10.81
CA PHE A 192 3.89 -4.11 -11.77
C PHE A 192 4.86 -2.96 -12.08
N ASN A 193 5.44 -2.33 -11.06
CA ASN A 193 6.37 -1.21 -11.25
C ASN A 193 7.62 -1.61 -12.04
N THR A 194 8.17 -2.79 -11.74
CA THR A 194 9.34 -3.33 -12.44
C THR A 194 9.02 -3.58 -13.91
N ALA A 195 7.84 -4.14 -14.23
CA ALA A 195 7.40 -4.38 -15.59
C ALA A 195 7.13 -3.07 -16.37
N VAL A 196 6.49 -2.09 -15.73
CA VAL A 196 6.28 -0.75 -16.31
C VAL A 196 7.62 -0.09 -16.62
N LEU A 197 8.57 -0.16 -15.69
CA LEU A 197 9.90 0.44 -15.86
C LEU A 197 10.70 -0.24 -16.98
N ALA A 198 10.59 -1.57 -17.11
CA ALA A 198 11.24 -2.29 -18.21
C ALA A 198 10.69 -1.83 -19.58
N GLU A 199 9.37 -1.63 -19.69
CA GLU A 199 8.75 -1.12 -20.91
C GLU A 199 9.13 0.33 -21.18
N ILE A 200 9.22 1.19 -20.16
CA ILE A 200 9.73 2.56 -20.28
C ILE A 200 11.17 2.54 -20.78
N GLY A 201 12.03 1.71 -20.19
CA GLY A 201 13.44 1.58 -20.61
C GLY A 201 13.57 1.18 -22.08
N ARG A 202 12.72 0.25 -22.55
CA ARG A 202 12.66 -0.17 -23.94
C ARG A 202 12.23 0.99 -24.88
N ARG A 203 11.21 1.77 -24.51
CA ARG A 203 10.72 2.90 -25.31
C ARG A 203 11.71 4.05 -25.37
N LEU A 204 12.39 4.33 -24.27
CA LEU A 204 13.37 5.40 -24.20
C LEU A 204 14.76 4.97 -24.69
N HIS A 205 14.96 3.67 -24.99
CA HIS A 205 16.24 3.10 -25.40
C HIS A 205 17.35 3.37 -24.38
N VAL A 206 17.05 3.08 -23.09
CA VAL A 206 17.97 3.27 -21.95
C VAL A 206 18.10 1.97 -21.16
N ASN A 207 19.23 1.81 -20.51
CA ASN A 207 19.44 0.72 -19.55
C ASN A 207 18.84 1.09 -18.21
N ILE A 208 18.34 0.09 -17.49
CA ILE A 208 17.77 0.25 -16.14
C ILE A 208 18.61 -0.55 -15.15
N GLU A 209 18.96 0.09 -14.05
CA GLU A 209 19.59 -0.52 -12.87
C GLU A 209 18.66 -0.32 -11.67
N LEU A 210 18.30 -1.40 -10.98
CA LEU A 210 17.45 -1.34 -9.80
C LEU A 210 18.29 -1.21 -8.54
N VAL A 211 17.89 -0.30 -7.63
CA VAL A 211 18.57 -0.02 -6.36
C VAL A 211 17.57 -0.14 -5.23
N GLU A 212 17.77 -1.10 -4.34
CA GLU A 212 16.90 -1.28 -3.18
C GLU A 212 17.09 -0.17 -2.15
N VAL A 213 15.98 0.37 -1.64
CA VAL A 213 15.92 1.40 -0.59
C VAL A 213 14.73 1.15 0.33
N ALA A 214 14.83 1.55 1.60
CA ALA A 214 13.68 1.57 2.49
C ALA A 214 12.65 2.63 2.05
N ALA A 215 11.35 2.41 2.31
CA ALA A 215 10.29 3.34 1.92
C ALA A 215 10.51 4.76 2.44
N GLY A 216 10.98 4.93 3.69
CA GLY A 216 11.35 6.22 4.27
C GLY A 216 12.60 6.88 3.67
N ALA A 217 13.46 6.12 2.95
CA ALA A 217 14.70 6.61 2.37
C ALA A 217 14.58 7.06 0.89
N ARG A 218 13.38 7.01 0.30
CA ARG A 218 13.15 7.31 -1.13
C ARG A 218 13.70 8.68 -1.55
N THR A 219 13.40 9.73 -0.79
CA THR A 219 13.88 11.10 -1.07
C THR A 219 15.41 11.19 -0.96
N ALA A 220 15.98 10.57 0.07
CA ALA A 220 17.43 10.59 0.26
C ALA A 220 18.17 9.88 -0.90
N ALA A 221 17.59 8.82 -1.46
CA ALA A 221 18.15 8.13 -2.63
C ALA A 221 18.19 9.04 -3.87
N LEU A 222 17.16 9.88 -4.08
CA LEU A 222 17.15 10.88 -5.16
C LEU A 222 18.18 11.98 -4.93
N THR A 223 18.13 12.63 -3.75
CA THR A 223 18.95 13.82 -3.46
C THR A 223 20.43 13.50 -3.38
N SER A 224 20.82 12.29 -2.98
CA SER A 224 22.22 11.83 -2.97
C SER A 224 22.72 11.37 -4.34
N GLY A 225 21.86 11.27 -5.36
CA GLY A 225 22.21 10.69 -6.66
C GLY A 225 22.41 9.17 -6.64
N ARG A 226 22.01 8.48 -5.56
CA ARG A 226 21.99 7.01 -5.50
C ARG A 226 20.98 6.44 -6.49
N ALA A 227 19.86 7.14 -6.71
CA ALA A 227 18.86 6.85 -7.72
C ALA A 227 18.54 8.09 -8.56
N ASP A 228 18.14 7.89 -9.82
CA ASP A 228 17.67 8.92 -10.74
C ASP A 228 16.15 9.03 -10.69
N VAL A 229 15.47 7.92 -10.40
CA VAL A 229 14.02 7.82 -10.26
C VAL A 229 13.66 6.95 -9.07
N VAL A 230 12.58 7.30 -8.38
CA VAL A 230 11.93 6.46 -7.36
C VAL A 230 10.69 5.83 -7.96
N PHE A 231 10.46 4.55 -7.69
CA PHE A 231 9.35 3.78 -8.24
C PHE A 231 7.99 4.39 -7.93
N TRP A 232 7.80 4.95 -6.74
CA TRP A 232 6.50 5.47 -6.39
C TRP A 232 6.55 6.57 -5.33
N TYR A 233 5.71 7.56 -5.56
CA TYR A 233 5.16 8.45 -4.55
C TYR A 233 3.65 8.37 -4.65
N GLU A 234 2.96 8.37 -3.50
CA GLU A 234 1.51 8.41 -3.47
C GLU A 234 1.02 9.81 -3.82
N VAL A 235 0.08 9.87 -4.76
CA VAL A 235 -0.54 11.11 -5.22
C VAL A 235 -2.03 11.08 -4.96
N ASN A 236 -2.61 12.26 -4.71
CA ASN A 236 -4.05 12.45 -4.61
C ASN A 236 -4.49 13.56 -5.57
N ALA A 237 -5.10 13.17 -6.69
CA ALA A 237 -5.58 14.10 -7.71
C ALA A 237 -6.67 15.06 -7.19
N ASN A 238 -7.35 14.72 -6.10
CA ASN A 238 -8.40 15.52 -5.48
C ASN A 238 -7.90 16.46 -4.37
N SER A 239 -6.58 16.50 -4.12
CA SER A 239 -5.97 17.32 -3.08
C SER A 239 -4.86 18.21 -3.63
N GLN A 240 -4.82 19.46 -3.18
CA GLN A 240 -3.69 20.35 -3.46
C GLN A 240 -2.47 20.01 -2.57
N VAL A 241 -2.70 19.38 -1.41
CA VAL A 241 -1.64 18.96 -0.50
C VAL A 241 -1.29 17.51 -0.76
N GLN A 242 -0.04 17.28 -1.13
CA GLN A 242 0.50 15.94 -1.37
C GLN A 242 1.34 15.50 -0.16
N HIS A 243 0.83 14.53 0.59
CA HIS A 243 1.44 14.12 1.86
C HIS A 243 2.66 13.21 1.71
N ASP A 244 2.91 12.69 0.51
CA ASP A 244 4.06 11.80 0.24
C ASP A 244 5.12 12.43 -0.67
N ILE A 245 4.92 13.65 -1.17
CA ILE A 245 5.82 14.32 -2.12
C ILE A 245 6.56 15.44 -1.39
N PRO A 246 7.85 15.25 -1.04
CA PRO A 246 8.65 16.28 -0.36
C PRO A 246 9.01 17.43 -1.30
N GLU A 247 9.42 18.54 -0.70
CA GLU A 247 10.00 19.66 -1.45
C GLU A 247 11.25 19.22 -2.23
N GLY A 248 11.39 19.75 -3.44
CA GLY A 248 12.49 19.41 -4.34
C GLY A 248 12.31 18.11 -5.14
N VAL A 249 11.20 17.40 -4.95
CA VAL A 249 10.80 16.26 -5.77
C VAL A 249 9.75 16.68 -6.78
N ILE A 250 9.95 16.29 -8.04
CA ILE A 250 8.95 16.39 -9.09
C ILE A 250 8.48 14.98 -9.47
N ILE A 251 7.24 14.87 -9.94
CA ILE A 251 6.61 13.58 -10.21
C ILE A 251 6.17 13.45 -11.66
N SER A 252 6.05 12.22 -12.14
CA SER A 252 5.40 11.89 -13.41
C SER A 252 3.88 12.08 -13.32
N LYS A 253 3.19 11.89 -14.44
CA LYS A 253 1.76 11.54 -14.42
C LYS A 253 1.58 10.24 -13.62
N PRO A 254 0.46 10.08 -12.87
CA PRO A 254 0.17 8.81 -12.19
C PRO A 254 0.16 7.67 -13.19
N TYR A 255 0.80 6.57 -12.89
CA TYR A 255 0.86 5.38 -13.78
C TYR A 255 0.04 4.21 -13.23
N TYR A 256 -0.39 4.29 -11.98
CA TYR A 256 -1.28 3.36 -11.31
C TYR A 256 -2.28 4.13 -10.46
N GLU A 257 -3.54 3.72 -10.48
CA GLU A 257 -4.61 4.32 -9.70
C GLU A 257 -5.39 3.23 -8.97
N TRP A 258 -5.94 3.58 -7.79
CA TRP A 258 -6.83 2.69 -7.05
C TRP A 258 -8.04 3.46 -6.52
N HIS A 259 -9.11 2.72 -6.25
CA HIS A 259 -10.39 3.30 -5.85
C HIS A 259 -10.80 2.93 -4.42
N LYS A 260 -10.00 2.12 -3.74
CA LYS A 260 -10.30 1.66 -2.38
C LYS A 260 -9.04 1.54 -1.54
N PHE A 261 -9.17 1.92 -0.26
CA PHE A 261 -8.31 1.44 0.81
C PHE A 261 -8.99 0.26 1.50
N ILE A 262 -8.21 -0.78 1.78
CA ILE A 262 -8.66 -1.93 2.56
C ILE A 262 -7.92 -1.91 3.90
N HIS A 263 -8.69 -1.95 4.96
CA HIS A 263 -8.21 -2.13 6.31
C HIS A 263 -8.10 -3.63 6.59
N ILE A 264 -6.94 -4.06 7.00
CA ILE A 264 -6.63 -5.46 7.28
C ILE A 264 -6.36 -5.60 8.78
N LYS A 265 -7.02 -6.52 9.41
CA LYS A 265 -6.80 -6.87 10.82
C LYS A 265 -6.39 -8.33 10.99
N LYS A 266 -5.88 -8.66 12.16
CA LYS A 266 -5.64 -10.05 12.55
C LYS A 266 -6.97 -10.77 12.76
N VAL A 267 -7.07 -12.00 12.25
CA VAL A 267 -8.20 -12.89 12.55
C VAL A 267 -8.23 -13.14 14.05
N GLN A 268 -9.34 -12.81 14.68
CA GLN A 268 -9.53 -13.13 16.09
C GLN A 268 -9.82 -14.63 16.22
N PRO A 269 -9.21 -15.34 17.18
CA PRO A 269 -9.62 -16.69 17.49
C PRO A 269 -11.14 -16.69 17.77
N LYS A 270 -11.90 -17.55 17.10
CA LYS A 270 -13.28 -17.78 17.50
C LYS A 270 -13.26 -18.14 18.98
N GLU A 271 -13.87 -17.31 19.83
CA GLU A 271 -14.14 -17.75 21.21
C GLU A 271 -14.90 -19.07 21.10
N ARG A 272 -14.27 -20.15 21.57
CA ARG A 272 -14.96 -21.45 21.63
C ARG A 272 -16.15 -21.25 22.53
N SER A 273 -17.35 -21.40 21.99
CA SER A 273 -18.56 -21.40 22.80
C SER A 273 -18.43 -22.50 23.85
N LYS A 274 -19.10 -22.34 25.01
CA LYS A 274 -19.14 -23.40 26.02
C LYS A 274 -19.59 -24.73 25.41
N TRP A 275 -20.40 -24.69 24.36
CA TRP A 275 -20.90 -25.83 23.62
C TRP A 275 -19.83 -26.49 22.75
N ASP A 276 -18.91 -25.75 22.14
CA ASP A 276 -17.80 -26.30 21.35
C ASP A 276 -16.81 -27.04 22.25
N VAL A 277 -16.59 -26.52 23.46
CA VAL A 277 -15.75 -27.18 24.47
C VAL A 277 -16.44 -28.47 24.97
N LEU A 278 -17.73 -28.43 25.28
CA LEU A 278 -18.49 -29.62 25.70
C LEU A 278 -18.53 -30.67 24.60
N THR A 279 -18.73 -30.30 23.35
CA THR A 279 -18.74 -31.24 22.20
C THR A 279 -17.37 -31.88 22.00
N SER A 280 -16.27 -31.13 22.17
CA SER A 280 -14.93 -31.69 22.06
C SER A 280 -14.61 -32.66 23.19
N ILE A 281 -15.10 -32.42 24.42
CA ILE A 281 -14.96 -33.32 25.56
C ILE A 281 -15.79 -34.60 25.35
N LEU A 282 -17.04 -34.48 24.87
CA LEU A 282 -17.90 -35.64 24.59
C LEU A 282 -17.33 -36.52 23.47
N ASN A 283 -16.73 -35.93 22.44
CA ASN A 283 -16.10 -36.70 21.35
C ASN A 283 -14.82 -37.46 21.83
N LEU A 284 -14.10 -36.93 22.82
CA LEU A 284 -12.96 -37.63 23.43
C LEU A 284 -13.41 -38.83 24.26
N TYR A 285 -14.59 -38.79 24.87
CA TYR A 285 -15.15 -39.93 25.64
C TYR A 285 -15.66 -41.05 24.71
N HIS A 286 -16.11 -40.74 23.49
CA HIS A 286 -16.59 -41.75 22.54
C HIS A 286 -15.47 -42.38 21.68
N MET A 287 -14.24 -41.90 21.74
CA MET A 287 -13.09 -42.49 21.03
C MET A 287 -12.26 -43.44 21.95
N GLY A 288 -12.73 -43.70 23.15
CA GLY A 288 -12.07 -44.55 24.16
C GLY A 288 -12.81 -45.87 24.44
N GLU A 289 -13.83 -46.23 23.62
CA GLU A 289 -14.46 -47.55 23.62
C GLU A 289 -14.06 -48.24 22.31
#